data_493abe316b82163348313b2382ee912a
#
_entry.id   493abe316b82163348313b2382ee912a
#
_cell.length_a   1.000
_cell.length_b   1.000
_cell.length_c   1.000
_cell.angle_alpha   90.00
_cell.angle_beta   90.00
_cell.angle_gamma   90.00
#
_symmetry.space_group_name_H-M   'P 1'
#
loop_
_entity.id
_entity.type
_entity.pdbx_description
1 polymer ?
#
loop_
_entity_poly.entity_id
_entity_poly.type
_entity_poly.pdbx_seq_one_letter_code
_entity_poly.pdbx_strand_id
1 'polypeptide(L)'
;MSATILLLYSAKERPCGSQQVMKTQWFTAGSSTDAPSFRNRWNHSHSAVTEKAVLKTTKPFSLNVYEQQLTFSLASESKILFSVGDMLHVVISAKDERHNTVTNIGDFFRASILTREERKTGNQERGSGAVGIITDHQNGTYTATFRLLWEGEVTIRIQLVHPKQAIDVIERTIRKYPIDLVMFRKRYILGKDTIDTKCNVDPAIFKNTSAVCNYSDPHAGARWYCEKVVNISCNTSGYHGTLMPYKNVNGGKGLFSRRFLDVLWFELCYSGNNALKMPIFGSPSQINVKKGRDILANRGRCVRGLVTPQISGFYRNGVWNSLVCKNRHFSSQAGWQQCLKGKTLYFMGDSTIRQWWEHLVRILKMTETHIPEAVHITGPLLAHDPVNNITVNCRSHGPPLRCFWTRTFHLKFGANAIDEIDGGPNDVVGITLWAHFTSYPLEVYKQRMEAVRAAVERLLRRSPETLVVIKSANTSMGNELISGDWLAHKLDLMMREMFRGMDVVLVDAWEMTNAQHWHKDDIHPAEDIIVHELEFLCSFICPL
;
A
#
# COMPACT_ATOMS: atom_id res chain seq x y z
N MET A 1 -44.25 -10.75 -1.14
CA MET A 1 -43.66 -11.97 -1.67
C MET A 1 -42.18 -11.68 -1.91
N SER A 2 -41.36 -12.08 -0.97
CA SER A 2 -39.90 -11.87 -1.04
C SER A 2 -39.30 -13.00 -1.86
N ALA A 3 -38.70 -12.67 -2.99
CA ALA A 3 -37.95 -13.63 -3.78
C ALA A 3 -36.51 -13.70 -3.24
N THR A 4 -36.24 -14.72 -2.45
CA THR A 4 -34.88 -15.10 -2.04
C THR A 4 -34.23 -15.81 -3.21
N ILE A 5 -33.29 -15.16 -3.87
CA ILE A 5 -32.47 -15.81 -4.91
C ILE A 5 -31.36 -16.54 -4.16
N LEU A 6 -31.54 -17.85 -4.00
CA LEU A 6 -30.47 -18.77 -3.63
C LEU A 6 -29.56 -18.98 -4.86
N LEU A 7 -28.38 -18.40 -4.83
CA LEU A 7 -27.32 -18.76 -5.75
C LEU A 7 -26.56 -19.96 -5.18
N LEU A 8 -27.06 -21.16 -5.48
CA LEU A 8 -26.30 -22.39 -5.33
C LEU A 8 -25.23 -22.44 -6.41
N TYR A 9 -24.00 -22.10 -6.08
CA TYR A 9 -22.84 -22.43 -6.92
C TYR A 9 -22.45 -23.87 -6.67
N SER A 10 -22.92 -24.76 -7.53
CA SER A 10 -22.37 -26.11 -7.67
C SER A 10 -20.93 -25.99 -8.19
N ALA A 11 -19.97 -26.32 -7.34
CA ALA A 11 -18.57 -26.45 -7.72
C ALA A 11 -18.39 -27.65 -8.66
N LYS A 12 -18.64 -27.44 -9.96
CA LYS A 12 -18.11 -28.33 -11.00
C LYS A 12 -16.66 -27.92 -11.24
N GLU A 13 -15.75 -28.84 -10.96
CA GLU A 13 -14.34 -28.75 -11.33
C GLU A 13 -14.19 -28.29 -12.79
N ARG A 14 -13.80 -27.06 -13.01
CA ARG A 14 -13.22 -26.64 -14.27
C ARG A 14 -11.72 -26.54 -14.07
N PRO A 15 -10.92 -27.21 -14.89
CA PRO A 15 -9.48 -27.04 -14.85
C PRO A 15 -9.16 -25.59 -15.19
N CYS A 16 -8.27 -25.00 -14.44
CA CYS A 16 -7.65 -23.71 -14.72
C CYS A 16 -6.79 -23.87 -16.00
N GLY A 17 -7.44 -23.94 -17.14
CA GLY A 17 -6.84 -24.17 -18.44
C GLY A 17 -7.00 -22.94 -19.31
N SER A 18 -5.89 -22.53 -19.87
CA SER A 18 -5.65 -21.45 -20.82
C SER A 18 -5.37 -20.07 -20.21
N GLN A 19 -4.09 -19.85 -19.96
CA GLN A 19 -3.49 -18.54 -19.84
C GLN A 19 -3.66 -17.77 -21.15
N GLN A 20 -4.61 -16.84 -21.20
CA GLN A 20 -4.43 -15.67 -22.05
C GLN A 20 -3.52 -14.70 -21.29
N VAL A 21 -2.26 -14.73 -21.69
CA VAL A 21 -1.25 -13.73 -21.28
C VAL A 21 -1.74 -12.39 -21.81
N MET A 22 -2.34 -11.56 -20.96
CA MET A 22 -2.47 -10.15 -21.25
C MET A 22 -1.07 -9.56 -21.25
N LYS A 23 -0.56 -9.29 -22.44
CA LYS A 23 0.61 -8.46 -22.67
C LYS A 23 0.26 -7.05 -22.18
N THR A 24 0.77 -6.67 -21.01
CA THR A 24 0.91 -5.26 -20.65
C THR A 24 1.84 -4.62 -21.68
N GLN A 25 1.29 -3.77 -22.52
CA GLN A 25 2.07 -2.92 -23.40
C GLN A 25 2.83 -1.91 -22.54
N TRP A 26 4.11 -2.15 -22.38
CA TRP A 26 5.06 -1.17 -21.92
C TRP A 26 5.44 -0.29 -23.12
N PHE A 27 5.25 0.99 -23.01
CA PHE A 27 5.75 1.95 -24.00
C PHE A 27 7.27 1.79 -24.11
N THR A 28 7.74 1.32 -25.24
CA THR A 28 9.14 1.31 -25.61
C THR A 28 9.47 2.66 -26.23
N ALA A 29 10.26 3.46 -25.52
CA ALA A 29 11.01 4.54 -26.14
C ALA A 29 12.17 3.95 -26.95
N GLY A 30 12.35 4.51 -28.13
CA GLY A 30 13.32 4.33 -29.17
C GLY A 30 14.53 3.41 -28.99
N SER A 31 14.69 2.59 -29.98
CA SER A 31 15.80 1.70 -30.23
C SER A 31 17.12 2.44 -30.49
N SER A 32 18.19 2.04 -29.81
CA SER A 32 19.51 2.05 -30.41
C SER A 32 20.11 0.64 -30.33
N THR A 33 20.55 0.18 -31.46
CA THR A 33 21.16 -1.11 -31.77
C THR A 33 22.50 -1.28 -31.06
N ASP A 34 22.76 -2.50 -30.68
CA ASP A 34 24.00 -3.24 -30.41
C ASP A 34 24.13 -3.77 -28.99
N ALA A 35 23.71 -5.03 -28.84
CA ALA A 35 24.21 -5.91 -27.81
C ALA A 35 24.28 -7.37 -28.32
N PRO A 36 25.40 -8.06 -28.12
CA PRO A 36 25.61 -9.40 -28.66
C PRO A 36 24.83 -10.47 -27.91
N SER A 37 24.31 -11.41 -28.67
CA SER A 37 23.62 -12.61 -28.21
C SER A 37 24.53 -13.55 -27.44
N PHE A 38 24.20 -13.84 -26.18
CA PHE A 38 24.78 -14.97 -25.45
C PHE A 38 23.72 -16.01 -25.16
N ARG A 39 23.74 -17.09 -25.93
CA ARG A 39 23.13 -18.38 -25.59
C ARG A 39 24.10 -19.09 -24.64
N ASN A 40 23.70 -19.33 -23.39
CA ASN A 40 24.40 -20.27 -22.52
C ASN A 40 23.50 -21.44 -22.14
N ARG A 41 23.97 -22.62 -22.51
CA ARG A 41 23.52 -23.95 -22.08
C ARG A 41 23.78 -24.10 -20.57
N TRP A 42 22.77 -24.52 -19.84
CA TRP A 42 22.95 -25.06 -18.49
C TRP A 42 22.42 -26.49 -18.45
N ASN A 43 23.33 -27.44 -18.53
CA ASN A 43 23.11 -28.81 -18.05
C ASN A 43 23.79 -28.93 -16.69
N HIS A 44 23.03 -29.13 -15.64
CA HIS A 44 23.52 -29.71 -14.40
C HIS A 44 22.47 -30.62 -13.77
N SER A 45 22.81 -31.89 -13.76
CA SER A 45 22.20 -32.95 -13.00
C SER A 45 22.40 -32.71 -11.50
N HIS A 46 21.34 -32.65 -10.72
CA HIS A 46 21.39 -32.80 -9.27
C HIS A 46 20.44 -33.89 -8.80
N SER A 47 21.07 -34.86 -8.13
CA SER A 47 20.45 -35.98 -7.44
C SER A 47 19.49 -35.49 -6.35
N ALA A 48 18.31 -36.07 -6.34
CA ALA A 48 17.29 -35.86 -5.34
C ALA A 48 17.65 -36.59 -4.05
N VAL A 49 17.77 -35.84 -2.93
CA VAL A 49 17.70 -36.40 -1.59
C VAL A 49 16.28 -36.24 -1.09
N THR A 50 15.58 -37.37 -0.98
CA THR A 50 14.23 -37.46 -0.45
C THR A 50 14.28 -37.48 1.08
N GLU A 51 13.91 -36.39 1.75
CA GLU A 51 13.50 -36.40 3.15
C GLU A 51 11.98 -36.55 3.26
N LYS A 52 11.54 -37.72 3.66
CA LYS A 52 10.16 -37.99 4.06
C LYS A 52 9.98 -37.51 5.51
N ALA A 53 9.48 -36.29 5.70
CA ALA A 53 8.90 -35.88 6.97
C ALA A 53 7.43 -36.30 7.03
N VAL A 54 7.13 -37.29 7.88
CA VAL A 54 5.79 -37.77 8.19
C VAL A 54 5.09 -36.72 9.06
N LEU A 55 4.21 -35.92 8.46
CA LEU A 55 3.30 -35.04 9.18
C LEU A 55 2.08 -35.82 9.66
N LYS A 56 1.98 -36.01 10.97
CA LYS A 56 0.79 -36.57 11.63
C LYS A 56 -0.44 -35.73 11.31
N THR A 57 -1.46 -36.39 10.85
CA THR A 57 -2.77 -35.88 10.45
C THR A 57 -3.47 -35.15 11.58
N THR A 58 -3.56 -33.83 11.51
CA THR A 58 -4.62 -33.07 12.12
C THR A 58 -5.82 -33.05 11.17
N LYS A 59 -7.04 -33.12 11.75
CA LYS A 59 -8.33 -33.19 11.01
C LYS A 59 -8.37 -32.25 9.80
N PRO A 60 -9.04 -32.63 8.71
CA PRO A 60 -9.19 -31.77 7.54
C PRO A 60 -9.83 -30.45 7.97
N PHE A 61 -9.15 -29.34 7.68
CA PHE A 61 -9.71 -28.03 7.77
C PHE A 61 -10.78 -27.95 6.68
N SER A 62 -12.04 -27.98 7.11
CA SER A 62 -13.18 -27.78 6.22
C SER A 62 -13.11 -26.35 5.71
N LEU A 63 -13.10 -26.17 4.39
CA LEU A 63 -13.12 -24.86 3.72
C LEU A 63 -14.53 -24.25 3.76
N ASN A 64 -15.21 -24.30 4.88
CA ASN A 64 -16.55 -23.76 5.05
C ASN A 64 -16.54 -22.22 5.27
N VAL A 65 -15.50 -21.53 4.77
CA VAL A 65 -15.37 -20.07 4.86
C VAL A 65 -16.50 -19.35 4.10
N TYR A 66 -17.12 -20.02 3.13
CA TYR A 66 -18.19 -19.47 2.30
C TYR A 66 -19.60 -19.80 2.78
N GLU A 67 -19.74 -20.56 3.83
CA GLU A 67 -21.04 -20.90 4.43
C GLU A 67 -21.56 -19.80 5.37
N GLN A 68 -20.81 -18.72 5.57
CA GLN A 68 -21.26 -17.58 6.35
C GLN A 68 -22.11 -16.64 5.49
N GLN A 69 -23.35 -16.45 5.89
CA GLN A 69 -24.21 -15.42 5.33
C GLN A 69 -23.89 -14.08 6.01
N LEU A 70 -23.24 -13.19 5.27
CA LEU A 70 -23.00 -11.81 5.71
C LEU A 70 -24.09 -10.91 5.15
N THR A 71 -24.79 -10.24 6.04
CA THR A 71 -25.81 -9.24 5.66
C THR A 71 -25.63 -7.99 6.49
N PHE A 72 -26.13 -6.86 5.97
CA PHE A 72 -26.21 -5.65 6.77
C PHE A 72 -27.64 -5.08 6.83
N SER A 73 -27.93 -4.36 7.92
CA SER A 73 -29.17 -3.60 8.14
C SER A 73 -28.87 -2.29 8.85
N LEU A 74 -29.81 -1.34 8.81
CA LEU A 74 -29.68 -0.17 9.67
C LEU A 74 -29.70 -0.60 11.15
N ALA A 75 -28.95 0.11 11.98
CA ALA A 75 -29.07 -0.04 13.41
C ALA A 75 -30.50 0.32 13.87
N SER A 76 -31.01 -0.38 14.87
CA SER A 76 -32.41 -0.20 15.37
C SER A 76 -32.75 1.22 15.80
N GLU A 77 -31.74 2.02 16.18
CA GLU A 77 -31.88 3.41 16.59
C GLU A 77 -31.71 4.41 15.44
N SER A 78 -31.56 3.94 14.19
CA SER A 78 -31.33 4.81 13.05
C SER A 78 -32.56 5.65 12.74
N LYS A 79 -32.32 6.93 12.44
CA LYS A 79 -33.36 7.85 11.97
C LYS A 79 -33.99 7.35 10.67
N ILE A 80 -35.25 7.66 10.45
CA ILE A 80 -35.95 7.40 9.17
C ILE A 80 -35.57 8.45 8.12
N LEU A 81 -35.24 9.66 8.56
CA LEU A 81 -34.87 10.79 7.68
C LEU A 81 -33.46 11.27 8.03
N PHE A 82 -32.61 11.31 7.03
CA PHE A 82 -31.22 11.75 7.16
C PHE A 82 -30.99 13.09 6.49
N SER A 83 -30.07 13.87 7.08
CA SER A 83 -29.59 15.14 6.54
C SER A 83 -28.07 15.18 6.51
N VAL A 84 -27.50 16.07 5.69
CA VAL A 84 -26.05 16.29 5.66
C VAL A 84 -25.53 16.63 7.05
N GLY A 85 -24.52 15.90 7.50
CA GLY A 85 -23.89 16.00 8.82
C GLY A 85 -24.35 14.92 9.81
N ASP A 86 -25.43 14.19 9.52
CA ASP A 86 -25.89 13.07 10.36
C ASP A 86 -24.93 11.89 10.30
N MET A 87 -24.96 11.05 11.35
CA MET A 87 -24.27 9.78 11.40
C MET A 87 -25.23 8.66 10.99
N LEU A 88 -24.77 7.80 10.09
CA LEU A 88 -25.48 6.60 9.67
C LEU A 88 -24.76 5.38 10.26
N HIS A 89 -25.48 4.55 10.99
CA HIS A 89 -24.98 3.31 11.58
C HIS A 89 -25.62 2.10 10.89
N VAL A 90 -24.77 1.20 10.42
CA VAL A 90 -25.18 -0.01 9.73
C VAL A 90 -24.57 -1.19 10.45
N VAL A 91 -25.40 -2.15 10.88
CA VAL A 91 -24.96 -3.38 11.55
C VAL A 91 -24.71 -4.45 10.50
N ILE A 92 -23.52 -5.02 10.50
CA ILE A 92 -23.15 -6.20 9.72
C ILE A 92 -23.28 -7.40 10.65
N SER A 93 -23.99 -8.44 10.20
CA SER A 93 -24.20 -9.67 10.96
C SER A 93 -23.66 -10.86 10.18
N ALA A 94 -22.90 -11.71 10.85
CA ALA A 94 -22.42 -12.98 10.32
C ALA A 94 -23.24 -14.14 10.90
N LYS A 95 -23.78 -14.99 10.04
CA LYS A 95 -24.56 -16.17 10.41
C LYS A 95 -24.02 -17.41 9.72
N ASP A 96 -24.08 -18.55 10.40
CA ASP A 96 -23.78 -19.85 9.80
C ASP A 96 -24.97 -20.34 8.91
N GLU A 97 -24.82 -21.50 8.30
CA GLU A 97 -25.87 -22.15 7.49
C GLU A 97 -27.15 -22.44 8.28
N ARG A 98 -27.07 -22.54 9.61
CA ARG A 98 -28.19 -22.77 10.50
C ARG A 98 -28.77 -21.46 11.05
N HIS A 99 -28.37 -20.33 10.49
CA HIS A 99 -28.75 -18.98 10.94
C HIS A 99 -28.30 -18.60 12.36
N ASN A 100 -27.39 -19.36 13.00
CA ASN A 100 -26.82 -18.97 14.28
C ASN A 100 -25.77 -17.86 14.06
N THR A 101 -25.65 -16.97 15.02
CA THR A 101 -24.61 -15.94 15.01
C THR A 101 -23.23 -16.58 15.14
N VAL A 102 -22.33 -16.26 14.23
CA VAL A 102 -20.93 -16.70 14.27
C VAL A 102 -20.14 -15.74 15.15
N THR A 103 -19.54 -16.24 16.23
CA THR A 103 -18.73 -15.45 17.16
C THR A 103 -17.23 -15.62 16.88
N ASN A 104 -16.39 -14.71 17.42
CA ASN A 104 -14.92 -14.73 17.29
C ASN A 104 -14.43 -14.69 15.83
N ILE A 105 -15.10 -13.92 15.00
CA ILE A 105 -14.69 -13.75 13.63
C ILE A 105 -13.59 -12.70 13.55
N GLY A 106 -13.50 -11.61 13.43
CA GLY A 106 -12.37 -10.66 13.22
C GLY A 106 -12.05 -10.53 11.75
N ASP A 107 -13.10 -10.52 10.93
CA ASP A 107 -13.03 -10.32 9.50
C ASP A 107 -12.60 -8.89 9.18
N PHE A 108 -11.91 -8.71 8.07
CA PHE A 108 -11.51 -7.39 7.60
C PHE A 108 -12.45 -6.88 6.52
N PHE A 109 -13.16 -5.81 6.83
CA PHE A 109 -14.09 -5.16 5.92
C PHE A 109 -13.57 -3.80 5.46
N ARG A 110 -14.04 -3.39 4.28
CA ARG A 110 -14.03 -1.99 3.84
C ARG A 110 -15.46 -1.52 3.68
N ALA A 111 -15.74 -0.33 4.17
CA ALA A 111 -17.03 0.32 4.07
C ALA A 111 -16.92 1.70 3.44
N SER A 112 -17.81 2.04 2.54
CA SER A 112 -17.91 3.36 1.93
C SER A 112 -19.35 3.68 1.58
N ILE A 113 -19.63 4.97 1.49
CA ILE A 113 -20.85 5.49 0.88
C ILE A 113 -20.48 6.20 -0.42
N LEU A 114 -21.34 6.10 -1.43
CA LEU A 114 -21.07 6.66 -2.75
C LEU A 114 -22.37 7.13 -3.43
N THR A 115 -22.24 8.04 -4.40
CA THR A 115 -23.35 8.35 -5.30
C THR A 115 -23.55 7.22 -6.29
N ARG A 116 -24.81 6.97 -6.68
CA ARG A 116 -25.14 6.00 -7.72
C ARG A 116 -24.48 6.46 -9.04
N GLU A 117 -23.73 5.56 -9.68
CA GLU A 117 -23.25 5.80 -11.03
C GLU A 117 -24.44 5.81 -11.99
N GLU A 118 -24.80 6.94 -12.53
CA GLU A 118 -25.53 6.98 -13.78
C GLU A 118 -24.53 6.66 -14.89
N ARG A 119 -24.60 5.45 -15.45
CA ARG A 119 -23.86 5.05 -16.66
C ARG A 119 -24.35 5.89 -17.84
N LYS A 120 -23.83 7.09 -18.00
CA LYS A 120 -23.91 7.83 -19.25
C LYS A 120 -22.74 7.43 -20.13
N THR A 121 -23.09 6.93 -21.29
CA THR A 121 -22.26 6.55 -22.43
C THR A 121 -20.89 7.24 -22.48
N GLY A 122 -19.82 6.51 -22.20
CA GLY A 122 -18.47 6.78 -22.71
C GLY A 122 -17.48 7.47 -21.81
N ASN A 123 -17.86 8.29 -20.83
CA ASN A 123 -16.97 8.85 -19.82
C ASN A 123 -17.42 8.39 -18.43
N GLN A 124 -16.52 7.74 -17.68
CA GLN A 124 -16.76 7.46 -16.26
C GLN A 124 -16.86 8.81 -15.53
N GLU A 125 -18.08 9.24 -15.19
CA GLU A 125 -18.25 10.40 -14.34
C GLU A 125 -17.67 10.10 -12.96
N ARG A 126 -16.75 10.92 -12.51
CA ARG A 126 -16.16 10.85 -11.18
C ARG A 126 -17.25 11.17 -10.16
N GLY A 127 -17.60 10.20 -9.33
CA GLY A 127 -18.68 10.31 -8.35
C GLY A 127 -18.27 10.98 -7.05
N SER A 128 -19.19 10.98 -6.10
CA SER A 128 -18.89 11.32 -4.70
C SER A 128 -18.69 10.03 -3.91
N GLY A 129 -17.80 10.08 -2.90
CA GLY A 129 -17.52 8.93 -2.07
C GLY A 129 -16.86 9.31 -0.75
N ALA A 130 -17.18 8.56 0.30
CA ALA A 130 -16.59 8.71 1.62
C ALA A 130 -16.44 7.34 2.29
N VAL A 131 -15.44 7.20 3.15
CA VAL A 131 -15.22 5.96 3.90
C VAL A 131 -16.16 5.84 5.10
N GLY A 132 -16.43 4.59 5.49
CA GLY A 132 -17.06 4.24 6.75
C GLY A 132 -16.06 3.60 7.69
N ILE A 133 -16.29 3.77 8.98
CA ILE A 133 -15.48 3.20 10.05
C ILE A 133 -16.13 1.89 10.49
N ILE A 134 -15.35 0.83 10.50
CA ILE A 134 -15.80 -0.49 10.98
C ILE A 134 -15.38 -0.68 12.43
N THR A 135 -16.34 -1.02 13.28
CA THR A 135 -16.11 -1.45 14.65
C THR A 135 -16.51 -2.91 14.80
N ASP A 136 -15.58 -3.75 15.18
CA ASP A 136 -15.81 -5.16 15.52
C ASP A 136 -16.27 -5.27 16.98
N HIS A 137 -17.45 -5.83 17.22
CA HIS A 137 -17.99 -6.05 18.57
C HIS A 137 -17.56 -7.40 19.18
N GLN A 138 -16.79 -8.20 18.45
CA GLN A 138 -16.26 -9.51 18.86
C GLN A 138 -17.33 -10.54 19.24
N ASN A 139 -18.56 -10.28 18.86
CA ASN A 139 -19.73 -11.13 19.13
C ASN A 139 -20.43 -11.63 17.86
N GLY A 140 -19.78 -11.50 16.70
CA GLY A 140 -20.33 -11.86 15.40
C GLY A 140 -21.07 -10.71 14.70
N THR A 141 -21.02 -9.52 15.30
CA THR A 141 -21.55 -8.31 14.67
C THR A 141 -20.50 -7.23 14.54
N TYR A 142 -20.65 -6.40 13.52
CA TYR A 142 -19.84 -5.23 13.29
C TYR A 142 -20.74 -4.02 13.06
N THR A 143 -20.26 -2.84 13.38
CA THR A 143 -20.94 -1.60 12.99
C THR A 143 -20.11 -0.84 11.97
N ALA A 144 -20.68 -0.56 10.80
CA ALA A 144 -20.14 0.42 9.87
C ALA A 144 -20.78 1.78 10.16
N THR A 145 -19.96 2.76 10.50
CA THR A 145 -20.39 4.12 10.84
C THR A 145 -19.97 5.08 9.74
N PHE A 146 -20.92 5.80 9.17
CA PHE A 146 -20.69 6.78 8.10
C PHE A 146 -21.14 8.17 8.55
N ARG A 147 -20.41 9.19 8.15
CA ARG A 147 -20.86 10.57 8.20
C ARG A 147 -21.45 10.93 6.84
N LEU A 148 -22.68 11.44 6.80
CA LEU A 148 -23.34 11.85 5.56
C LEU A 148 -22.85 13.24 5.16
N LEU A 149 -22.16 13.33 4.01
CA LEU A 149 -21.33 14.47 3.64
C LEU A 149 -21.86 15.27 2.46
N TRP A 150 -22.88 14.77 1.76
CA TRP A 150 -23.58 15.46 0.65
C TRP A 150 -25.06 15.08 0.62
N GLU A 151 -25.87 15.89 -0.06
CA GLU A 151 -27.30 15.66 -0.26
C GLU A 151 -27.55 14.76 -1.48
N GLY A 152 -28.72 14.11 -1.50
CA GLY A 152 -29.16 13.24 -2.59
C GLY A 152 -29.13 11.76 -2.24
N GLU A 153 -29.23 10.93 -3.26
CA GLU A 153 -29.20 9.48 -3.10
C GLU A 153 -27.78 8.99 -2.79
N VAL A 154 -27.64 8.23 -1.72
CA VAL A 154 -26.38 7.66 -1.25
C VAL A 154 -26.51 6.15 -1.19
N THR A 155 -25.61 5.45 -1.86
CA THR A 155 -25.50 3.99 -1.84
C THR A 155 -24.52 3.56 -0.76
N ILE A 156 -24.91 2.59 0.06
CA ILE A 156 -24.06 1.96 1.07
C ILE A 156 -23.31 0.80 0.41
N ARG A 157 -21.98 0.82 0.48
CA ARG A 157 -21.11 -0.24 -0.02
C ARG A 157 -20.27 -0.82 1.12
N ILE A 158 -20.46 -2.09 1.40
CA ILE A 158 -19.68 -2.85 2.37
C ILE A 158 -19.07 -4.04 1.64
N GLN A 159 -17.79 -4.27 1.85
CA GLN A 159 -17.03 -5.34 1.23
C GLN A 159 -16.27 -6.13 2.27
N LEU A 160 -16.42 -7.44 2.27
CA LEU A 160 -15.50 -8.34 2.97
C LEU A 160 -14.21 -8.41 2.15
N VAL A 161 -13.12 -7.92 2.71
CA VAL A 161 -11.79 -7.99 2.07
C VAL A 161 -11.13 -9.31 2.42
N HIS A 162 -11.07 -9.65 3.71
CA HIS A 162 -10.54 -10.92 4.19
C HIS A 162 -11.39 -11.48 5.32
N PRO A 163 -11.84 -12.73 5.22
CA PRO A 163 -12.36 -13.45 6.37
C PRO A 163 -11.21 -13.75 7.34
N LYS A 164 -11.54 -13.90 8.62
CA LYS A 164 -10.56 -14.17 9.69
C LYS A 164 -9.63 -15.35 9.38
N GLN A 165 -10.17 -16.39 8.75
CA GLN A 165 -9.40 -17.57 8.38
C GLN A 165 -8.29 -17.25 7.37
N ALA A 166 -8.56 -16.36 6.40
CA ALA A 166 -7.54 -15.89 5.47
C ALA A 166 -6.49 -15.03 6.20
N ILE A 167 -6.92 -14.17 7.11
CA ILE A 167 -6.03 -13.37 7.97
C ILE A 167 -5.10 -14.28 8.76
N ASP A 168 -5.62 -15.33 9.39
CA ASP A 168 -4.82 -16.29 10.16
C ASP A 168 -3.79 -17.03 9.30
N VAL A 169 -4.14 -17.33 8.05
CA VAL A 169 -3.20 -17.93 7.08
C VAL A 169 -2.10 -16.93 6.73
N ILE A 170 -2.44 -15.68 6.42
CA ILE A 170 -1.50 -14.62 6.11
C ILE A 170 -0.52 -14.42 7.27
N GLU A 171 -1.03 -14.24 8.50
CA GLU A 171 -0.19 -14.04 9.70
C GLU A 171 0.75 -15.20 9.97
N ARG A 172 0.24 -16.43 9.91
CA ARG A 172 1.06 -17.63 10.10
C ARG A 172 2.15 -17.74 9.04
N THR A 173 1.83 -17.40 7.80
CA THR A 173 2.78 -17.47 6.69
C THR A 173 3.89 -16.46 6.86
N ILE A 174 3.57 -15.21 7.15
CA ILE A 174 4.56 -14.16 7.40
C ILE A 174 5.43 -14.48 8.62
N ARG A 175 4.85 -15.09 9.66
CA ARG A 175 5.58 -15.48 10.87
C ARG A 175 6.50 -16.67 10.64
N LYS A 176 6.04 -17.66 9.88
CA LYS A 176 6.75 -18.93 9.68
C LYS A 176 7.76 -18.87 8.53
N TYR A 177 7.46 -18.10 7.49
CA TYR A 177 8.23 -18.04 6.25
C TYR A 177 8.53 -16.58 5.83
N PRO A 178 8.99 -15.70 6.74
CA PRO A 178 9.17 -14.28 6.41
C PRO A 178 10.18 -14.06 5.28
N ILE A 179 10.85 -15.08 4.88
CA ILE A 179 12.11 -15.10 4.13
C ILE A 179 11.89 -15.55 2.69
N ASP A 180 10.93 -16.46 2.48
CA ASP A 180 10.74 -17.12 1.19
C ASP A 180 9.74 -16.36 0.31
N LEU A 181 9.01 -15.39 0.88
CA LEU A 181 8.04 -14.59 0.13
C LEU A 181 8.71 -13.66 -0.88
N VAL A 182 9.86 -13.10 -0.52
CA VAL A 182 10.65 -12.22 -1.40
C VAL A 182 12.12 -12.58 -1.31
N MET A 183 12.71 -12.95 -2.43
CA MET A 183 14.12 -13.33 -2.51
C MET A 183 14.96 -12.13 -2.94
N PHE A 184 15.78 -11.62 -2.02
CA PHE A 184 16.75 -10.56 -2.29
C PHE A 184 18.12 -11.11 -2.59
N ARG A 185 18.86 -10.37 -3.41
CA ARG A 185 20.25 -10.72 -3.75
C ARG A 185 21.14 -9.48 -3.73
N LYS A 186 22.39 -9.72 -3.36
CA LYS A 186 23.51 -8.83 -3.65
C LYS A 186 24.31 -9.43 -4.79
N ARG A 187 24.65 -8.62 -5.77
CA ARG A 187 25.53 -8.96 -6.90
C ARG A 187 26.85 -8.24 -6.72
N TYR A 188 27.93 -8.98 -6.61
CA TYR A 188 29.29 -8.46 -6.63
C TYR A 188 29.80 -8.38 -8.05
N ILE A 189 30.60 -7.36 -8.35
CA ILE A 189 31.27 -7.17 -9.64
C ILE A 189 32.74 -7.45 -9.44
N LEU A 190 33.28 -8.41 -10.19
CA LEU A 190 34.66 -8.88 -10.13
C LEU A 190 35.29 -8.76 -11.53
N GLY A 191 35.67 -7.55 -11.91
CA GLY A 191 36.09 -7.28 -13.27
C GLY A 191 34.97 -7.48 -14.29
N LYS A 192 35.06 -8.52 -15.13
CA LYS A 192 34.03 -8.89 -16.10
C LYS A 192 32.99 -9.88 -15.54
N ASP A 193 33.28 -10.50 -14.39
CA ASP A 193 32.44 -11.53 -13.79
C ASP A 193 31.51 -10.96 -12.72
N THR A 194 30.43 -11.64 -12.47
CA THR A 194 29.49 -11.29 -11.40
C THR A 194 29.15 -12.51 -10.56
N ILE A 195 29.03 -12.32 -9.24
CA ILE A 195 28.61 -13.35 -8.31
C ILE A 195 27.43 -12.83 -7.50
N ASP A 196 26.33 -13.59 -7.49
CA ASP A 196 25.13 -13.27 -6.74
C ASP A 196 25.09 -14.06 -5.42
N THR A 197 24.69 -13.39 -4.35
CA THR A 197 24.43 -14.02 -3.06
C THR A 197 23.06 -13.64 -2.50
N LYS A 198 22.50 -14.48 -1.62
CA LYS A 198 21.20 -14.24 -0.99
C LYS A 198 21.32 -13.22 0.13
N CYS A 199 20.32 -12.37 0.28
CA CYS A 199 20.23 -11.39 1.35
C CYS A 199 18.87 -11.41 2.04
N ASN A 200 18.84 -11.08 3.34
CA ASN A 200 17.60 -10.96 4.11
C ASN A 200 17.78 -10.11 5.37
N VAL A 201 16.66 -9.82 6.05
CA VAL A 201 16.59 -9.15 7.35
C VAL A 201 16.90 -10.07 8.53
N ASP A 202 16.88 -11.38 8.32
CA ASP A 202 17.17 -12.39 9.34
C ASP A 202 18.33 -13.30 8.88
N PRO A 203 19.47 -13.34 9.60
CA PRO A 203 20.61 -14.18 9.22
C PRO A 203 20.36 -15.67 9.47
N ALA A 204 19.38 -16.04 10.28
CA ALA A 204 19.08 -17.45 10.59
C ALA A 204 18.64 -18.28 9.38
N ILE A 205 18.25 -17.61 8.29
CA ILE A 205 17.89 -18.27 7.02
C ILE A 205 19.08 -18.90 6.30
N PHE A 206 20.29 -18.42 6.58
CA PHE A 206 21.50 -18.93 5.94
C PHE A 206 21.96 -20.18 6.66
N LYS A 207 22.29 -21.21 5.91
CA LYS A 207 22.68 -22.52 6.46
C LYS A 207 23.91 -22.45 7.38
N ASN A 208 24.76 -21.46 7.16
CA ASN A 208 25.94 -21.21 7.97
C ASN A 208 25.95 -19.74 8.43
N THR A 209 25.43 -19.47 9.62
CA THR A 209 25.34 -18.13 10.19
C THR A 209 26.67 -17.46 10.47
N SER A 210 27.76 -18.23 10.60
CA SER A 210 29.13 -17.69 10.78
C SER A 210 29.70 -17.08 9.50
N ALA A 211 29.12 -17.37 8.35
CA ALA A 211 29.55 -16.91 7.04
C ALA A 211 28.58 -15.90 6.43
N VAL A 212 28.27 -14.81 7.13
CA VAL A 212 27.41 -13.73 6.65
C VAL A 212 28.13 -12.39 6.63
N CYS A 213 27.77 -11.58 5.65
CA CYS A 213 28.10 -10.16 5.63
C CYS A 213 26.97 -9.39 6.32
N ASN A 214 27.30 -8.66 7.38
CA ASN A 214 26.34 -7.82 8.11
C ASN A 214 26.38 -6.39 7.56
N TYR A 215 25.24 -5.95 7.00
CA TYR A 215 25.01 -4.59 6.49
C TYR A 215 23.96 -3.86 7.31
N SER A 216 23.69 -4.34 8.52
CA SER A 216 22.73 -3.71 9.43
C SER A 216 23.19 -2.33 9.84
N ASP A 217 22.23 -1.44 10.02
CA ASP A 217 22.44 -0.09 10.56
C ASP A 217 21.49 0.13 11.74
N PRO A 218 21.99 -0.01 12.98
CA PRO A 218 21.17 0.19 14.17
C PRO A 218 20.58 1.60 14.28
N HIS A 219 21.30 2.63 13.80
CA HIS A 219 20.81 4.01 13.79
C HIS A 219 19.58 4.17 12.91
N ALA A 220 19.54 3.44 11.79
CA ALA A 220 18.40 3.42 10.89
C ALA A 220 17.34 2.37 11.21
N GLY A 221 17.48 1.62 12.33
CA GLY A 221 16.61 0.51 12.67
C GLY A 221 16.62 -0.59 11.59
N ALA A 222 17.72 -0.73 10.89
CA ALA A 222 17.84 -1.61 9.74
C ALA A 222 18.66 -2.85 10.08
N ARG A 223 18.05 -4.02 9.90
CA ARG A 223 18.75 -5.31 9.88
C ARG A 223 18.86 -5.77 8.44
N TRP A 224 20.10 -6.04 7.99
CA TRP A 224 20.32 -6.51 6.64
C TRP A 224 21.58 -7.36 6.56
N TYR A 225 21.43 -8.58 6.09
CA TYR A 225 22.49 -9.58 6.02
C TYR A 225 22.52 -10.21 4.65
N CYS A 226 23.72 -10.55 4.16
CA CYS A 226 23.88 -11.35 2.95
C CYS A 226 24.80 -12.54 3.23
N GLU A 227 24.52 -13.68 2.60
CA GLU A 227 25.39 -14.84 2.65
C GLU A 227 26.78 -14.45 2.11
N LYS A 228 27.83 -14.76 2.88
CA LYS A 228 29.21 -14.40 2.51
C LYS A 228 29.70 -15.27 1.38
N VAL A 229 30.24 -14.67 0.34
CA VAL A 229 30.92 -15.36 -0.74
C VAL A 229 32.39 -15.56 -0.33
N VAL A 230 32.91 -16.79 -0.52
CA VAL A 230 34.29 -17.11 -0.21
C VAL A 230 35.24 -16.22 -1.03
N ASN A 231 36.30 -15.72 -0.41
CA ASN A 231 37.32 -14.84 -0.99
C ASN A 231 36.80 -13.47 -1.50
N ILE A 232 35.58 -13.08 -1.16
CA ILE A 232 35.06 -11.73 -1.46
C ILE A 232 34.87 -10.96 -0.17
N SER A 233 35.40 -9.74 -0.11
CA SER A 233 35.14 -8.82 1.00
C SER A 233 33.68 -8.38 1.04
N CYS A 234 33.10 -8.34 2.24
CA CYS A 234 31.76 -7.77 2.44
C CYS A 234 31.63 -6.31 1.93
N ASN A 235 32.73 -5.56 1.98
CA ASN A 235 32.80 -4.16 1.55
C ASN A 235 32.90 -3.99 0.02
N THR A 236 33.05 -5.10 -0.73
CA THR A 236 33.06 -5.00 -2.19
C THR A 236 31.76 -4.40 -2.71
N SER A 237 31.90 -3.38 -3.55
CA SER A 237 30.76 -2.71 -4.18
C SER A 237 29.94 -3.68 -5.02
N GLY A 238 28.67 -3.40 -5.15
CA GLY A 238 27.78 -4.27 -5.90
C GLY A 238 26.40 -3.68 -6.12
N TYR A 239 25.48 -4.54 -6.53
CA TYR A 239 24.09 -4.21 -6.73
C TYR A 239 23.21 -4.95 -5.73
N HIS A 240 22.14 -4.31 -5.33
CA HIS A 240 21.01 -4.92 -4.68
C HIS A 240 19.91 -5.19 -5.71
N GLY A 241 19.21 -6.29 -5.60
CA GLY A 241 18.08 -6.60 -6.46
C GLY A 241 17.19 -7.68 -5.90
N THR A 242 16.02 -7.77 -6.49
CA THR A 242 15.02 -8.78 -6.16
C THR A 242 14.86 -9.70 -7.35
N LEU A 243 15.03 -10.99 -7.15
CA LEU A 243 14.53 -11.95 -8.11
C LEU A 243 13.04 -12.07 -7.87
N MET A 244 12.25 -11.63 -8.84
CA MET A 244 10.80 -11.71 -8.76
C MET A 244 10.38 -13.18 -8.61
N PRO A 245 9.97 -13.63 -7.44
CA PRO A 245 9.64 -15.04 -7.20
C PRO A 245 8.31 -15.45 -7.80
N TYR A 246 7.56 -14.52 -8.41
CA TYR A 246 6.24 -14.77 -8.98
C TYR A 246 6.17 -15.95 -9.95
N LYS A 247 7.27 -16.27 -10.63
CA LYS A 247 7.33 -17.47 -11.49
C LYS A 247 7.66 -18.74 -10.72
N ASN A 248 8.23 -18.66 -9.52
CA ASN A 248 8.69 -19.80 -8.75
C ASN A 248 7.79 -20.20 -7.58
N VAL A 249 6.84 -19.37 -7.16
CA VAL A 249 5.80 -19.80 -6.22
C VAL A 249 4.96 -20.94 -6.84
N ASN A 250 4.79 -20.94 -8.16
CA ASN A 250 4.20 -22.07 -8.91
C ASN A 250 5.17 -23.25 -9.12
N GLY A 251 6.47 -23.08 -8.90
CA GLY A 251 7.49 -24.12 -9.08
C GLY A 251 8.01 -24.75 -7.79
N GLY A 252 7.75 -24.12 -6.66
CA GLY A 252 8.14 -24.64 -5.34
C GLY A 252 7.14 -25.63 -4.76
N LYS A 253 6.97 -26.77 -5.41
CA LYS A 253 6.07 -27.87 -4.97
C LYS A 253 6.33 -28.42 -3.56
N GLY A 254 7.22 -27.81 -2.76
CA GLY A 254 7.62 -28.31 -1.44
C GLY A 254 7.37 -27.38 -0.26
N LEU A 255 7.12 -26.09 -0.46
CA LEU A 255 7.06 -25.10 0.65
C LEU A 255 5.66 -24.93 1.24
N PHE A 256 4.62 -25.22 0.45
CA PHE A 256 3.25 -25.09 0.91
C PHE A 256 2.61 -26.48 0.96
N SER A 257 2.05 -26.85 2.11
CA SER A 257 1.20 -28.04 2.16
C SER A 257 0.07 -27.86 1.12
N ARG A 258 -0.39 -28.94 0.51
CA ARG A 258 -1.50 -28.91 -0.47
C ARG A 258 -2.69 -28.08 0.03
N ARG A 259 -2.95 -28.09 1.35
CA ARG A 259 -4.02 -27.34 2.01
C ARG A 259 -3.80 -25.84 2.05
N PHE A 260 -2.56 -25.39 2.21
CA PHE A 260 -2.23 -23.98 2.13
C PHE A 260 -2.33 -23.49 0.69
N LEU A 261 -1.88 -24.32 -0.27
CA LEU A 261 -2.06 -24.05 -1.69
C LEU A 261 -3.54 -24.04 -2.10
N ASP A 262 -4.42 -24.78 -1.44
CA ASP A 262 -5.84 -24.80 -1.77
C ASP A 262 -6.51 -23.48 -1.39
N VAL A 263 -6.20 -22.90 -0.22
CA VAL A 263 -6.69 -21.58 0.18
C VAL A 263 -6.01 -20.48 -0.64
N LEU A 264 -4.69 -20.52 -0.78
CA LEU A 264 -3.95 -19.55 -1.57
C LEU A 264 -4.20 -19.71 -3.08
N TRP A 265 -4.42 -20.94 -3.56
CA TRP A 265 -4.78 -21.24 -4.93
C TRP A 265 -6.16 -20.71 -5.28
N PHE A 266 -7.11 -20.85 -4.39
CA PHE A 266 -8.41 -20.24 -4.54
C PHE A 266 -8.28 -18.71 -4.62
N GLU A 267 -7.50 -18.11 -3.74
CA GLU A 267 -7.21 -16.67 -3.73
C GLU A 267 -6.42 -16.22 -4.97
N LEU A 268 -5.42 -16.96 -5.40
CA LEU A 268 -4.63 -16.65 -6.60
C LEU A 268 -5.42 -16.85 -7.91
N CYS A 269 -6.28 -17.84 -7.98
CA CYS A 269 -7.16 -18.04 -9.14
C CYS A 269 -8.22 -16.95 -9.24
N TYR A 270 -8.66 -16.39 -8.12
CA TYR A 270 -9.62 -15.30 -8.06
C TYR A 270 -8.99 -13.91 -8.03
N SER A 271 -7.74 -13.76 -7.60
CA SER A 271 -7.05 -12.46 -7.47
C SER A 271 -6.83 -11.73 -8.81
N GLY A 272 -6.95 -12.44 -9.93
CA GLY A 272 -6.89 -11.82 -11.27
C GLY A 272 -8.11 -10.93 -11.61
N ASN A 273 -9.21 -10.98 -10.83
CA ASN A 273 -10.49 -10.38 -11.22
C ASN A 273 -11.33 -9.81 -10.08
N ASN A 274 -10.84 -8.97 -9.21
CA ASN A 274 -11.67 -8.30 -8.16
C ASN A 274 -12.44 -9.25 -7.21
N ALA A 275 -12.20 -10.54 -7.22
CA ALA A 275 -13.08 -11.54 -6.63
C ALA A 275 -12.96 -11.67 -5.11
N LEU A 276 -11.87 -11.18 -4.51
CA LEU A 276 -11.68 -11.27 -3.06
C LEU A 276 -12.38 -10.17 -2.26
N LYS A 277 -12.81 -9.08 -2.90
CA LYS A 277 -13.62 -8.07 -2.23
C LYS A 277 -15.08 -8.40 -2.44
N MET A 278 -15.60 -9.29 -1.61
CA MET A 278 -16.99 -9.74 -1.71
C MET A 278 -17.95 -8.64 -1.25
N PRO A 279 -18.85 -8.15 -2.12
CA PRO A 279 -19.87 -7.22 -1.71
C PRO A 279 -20.82 -7.88 -0.71
N ILE A 280 -21.14 -7.19 0.36
CA ILE A 280 -22.16 -7.60 1.32
C ILE A 280 -23.43 -6.85 0.97
N PHE A 281 -24.53 -7.57 0.89
CA PHE A 281 -25.84 -7.02 0.57
C PHE A 281 -26.65 -6.81 1.84
N GLY A 282 -27.48 -5.77 1.84
CA GLY A 282 -28.34 -5.44 2.97
C GLY A 282 -29.48 -4.51 2.60
N SER A 283 -30.29 -4.18 3.58
CA SER A 283 -31.46 -3.31 3.40
C SER A 283 -31.55 -2.26 4.51
N PRO A 284 -31.73 -0.98 4.14
CA PRO A 284 -31.70 -0.44 2.77
C PRO A 284 -30.26 -0.38 2.22
N SER A 285 -30.10 -0.63 0.93
CA SER A 285 -28.81 -0.44 0.25
C SER A 285 -28.59 1.02 -0.19
N GLN A 286 -29.66 1.82 -0.19
CA GLN A 286 -29.68 3.22 -0.57
C GLN A 286 -30.50 4.04 0.41
N ILE A 287 -30.06 5.26 0.67
CA ILE A 287 -30.77 6.23 1.51
C ILE A 287 -30.81 7.57 0.80
N ASN A 288 -31.83 8.37 1.10
CA ASN A 288 -31.92 9.75 0.61
C ASN A 288 -31.53 10.73 1.71
N VAL A 289 -30.54 11.56 1.44
CA VAL A 289 -29.97 12.54 2.36
C VAL A 289 -30.49 13.92 2.00
N LYS A 290 -31.20 14.55 2.93
CA LYS A 290 -31.70 15.92 2.76
C LYS A 290 -30.60 16.94 2.97
N LYS A 291 -30.80 18.14 2.47
CA LYS A 291 -29.97 19.31 2.76
C LYS A 291 -29.85 19.50 4.28
N GLY A 292 -28.62 19.70 4.74
CA GLY A 292 -28.29 19.94 6.15
C GLY A 292 -27.34 21.12 6.29
N ARG A 293 -26.54 21.12 7.37
CA ARG A 293 -25.51 22.16 7.57
C ARG A 293 -24.39 22.02 6.53
N ASP A 294 -23.82 23.14 6.12
CA ASP A 294 -22.59 23.11 5.34
C ASP A 294 -21.41 22.67 6.24
N ILE A 295 -20.99 21.42 6.06
CA ILE A 295 -19.90 20.82 6.83
C ILE A 295 -18.53 21.38 6.46
N LEU A 296 -18.42 22.08 5.32
CA LEU A 296 -17.18 22.66 4.82
C LEU A 296 -17.00 24.14 5.20
N ALA A 297 -18.07 24.80 5.67
CA ALA A 297 -18.09 26.25 5.91
C ALA A 297 -17.06 26.73 6.96
N ASN A 298 -16.87 25.97 8.03
CA ASN A 298 -16.08 26.40 9.19
C ASN A 298 -14.65 25.82 9.23
N ARG A 299 -14.13 25.35 8.07
CA ARG A 299 -12.75 24.84 8.03
C ARG A 299 -11.77 26.01 8.04
N GLY A 300 -10.79 25.92 8.95
CA GLY A 300 -9.66 26.86 9.01
C GLY A 300 -8.66 26.67 7.89
N ARG A 301 -7.64 27.51 7.86
CA ARG A 301 -6.45 27.35 7.01
C ARG A 301 -5.71 26.06 7.37
N CYS A 302 -5.04 25.48 6.40
CA CYS A 302 -4.15 24.35 6.63
C CYS A 302 -2.87 24.85 7.32
N VAL A 303 -2.68 24.42 8.55
CA VAL A 303 -1.49 24.73 9.37
C VAL A 303 -0.98 23.43 10.01
N ARG A 304 0.31 23.39 10.31
CA ARG A 304 0.92 22.24 11.01
C ARG A 304 0.27 22.02 12.37
N GLY A 305 0.35 20.80 12.89
CA GLY A 305 -0.21 20.44 14.20
C GLY A 305 -1.73 20.25 14.23
N LEU A 306 -2.43 20.37 13.08
CA LEU A 306 -3.85 20.05 13.01
C LEU A 306 -4.05 18.55 13.21
N VAL A 307 -5.01 18.22 14.07
CA VAL A 307 -5.41 16.82 14.30
C VAL A 307 -6.23 16.34 13.11
N THR A 308 -5.80 15.24 12.51
CA THR A 308 -6.58 14.56 11.48
C THR A 308 -7.78 13.87 12.12
N PRO A 309 -9.02 14.22 11.77
CA PRO A 309 -10.20 13.54 12.28
C PRO A 309 -10.25 12.10 11.77
N GLN A 310 -11.09 11.28 12.38
CA GLN A 310 -11.24 9.87 12.04
C GLN A 310 -11.70 9.64 10.59
N ILE A 311 -12.46 10.58 10.02
CA ILE A 311 -12.72 10.71 8.59
C ILE A 311 -12.07 12.01 8.14
N SER A 312 -10.99 11.91 7.36
CA SER A 312 -10.13 13.04 6.98
C SER A 312 -10.68 13.86 5.82
N GLY A 313 -11.60 13.27 5.02
CA GLY A 313 -12.19 13.93 3.88
C GLY A 313 -13.14 13.05 3.08
N PHE A 314 -13.54 13.55 1.91
CA PHE A 314 -14.43 12.84 0.99
C PHE A 314 -14.31 13.40 -0.43
N TYR A 315 -14.70 12.61 -1.39
CA TYR A 315 -14.89 13.07 -2.77
C TYR A 315 -16.29 13.65 -2.96
N ARG A 316 -16.36 14.79 -3.62
CA ARG A 316 -17.59 15.36 -4.16
C ARG A 316 -17.37 15.63 -5.64
N ASN A 317 -18.09 14.93 -6.50
CA ASN A 317 -17.96 15.03 -7.96
C ASN A 317 -16.50 14.83 -8.43
N GLY A 318 -15.83 13.84 -7.88
CA GLY A 318 -14.45 13.49 -8.21
C GLY A 318 -13.38 14.42 -7.65
N VAL A 319 -13.73 15.39 -6.81
CA VAL A 319 -12.80 16.33 -6.18
C VAL A 319 -12.70 16.05 -4.69
N TRP A 320 -11.47 15.91 -4.16
CA TRP A 320 -11.25 15.69 -2.75
C TRP A 320 -11.50 16.94 -1.91
N ASN A 321 -12.36 16.82 -0.89
CA ASN A 321 -12.65 17.85 0.08
C ASN A 321 -12.18 17.40 1.46
N SER A 322 -11.14 18.02 1.97
CA SER A 322 -10.63 17.70 3.30
C SER A 322 -11.54 18.20 4.41
N LEU A 323 -11.68 17.40 5.47
CA LEU A 323 -12.31 17.79 6.73
C LEU A 323 -11.30 18.30 7.76
N VAL A 324 -10.01 18.19 7.46
CA VAL A 324 -8.92 18.71 8.33
C VAL A 324 -8.82 20.23 8.24
N CYS A 325 -8.81 20.76 7.01
CA CYS A 325 -8.63 22.19 6.73
C CYS A 325 -9.13 22.52 5.33
N LYS A 326 -9.16 23.79 4.96
CA LYS A 326 -9.57 24.25 3.64
C LYS A 326 -8.46 23.97 2.63
N ASN A 327 -8.56 22.84 1.92
CA ASN A 327 -7.57 22.43 0.93
C ASN A 327 -7.66 23.22 -0.39
N ARG A 328 -6.50 23.36 -1.04
CA ARG A 328 -6.36 23.96 -2.38
C ARG A 328 -6.65 22.96 -3.48
N HIS A 329 -6.98 23.51 -4.64
CA HIS A 329 -7.01 22.82 -5.93
C HIS A 329 -6.31 23.68 -6.96
N PHE A 330 -5.56 23.07 -7.86
CA PHE A 330 -4.82 23.76 -8.89
C PHE A 330 -5.37 23.42 -10.28
N SER A 331 -5.77 24.44 -11.02
CA SER A 331 -6.29 24.31 -12.39
C SER A 331 -5.21 24.47 -13.46
N SER A 332 -3.99 24.90 -13.09
CA SER A 332 -2.94 25.22 -14.05
C SER A 332 -1.55 24.98 -13.50
N GLN A 333 -0.58 24.77 -14.40
CA GLN A 333 0.86 24.70 -14.08
C GLN A 333 1.33 25.94 -13.28
N ALA A 334 0.89 27.13 -13.65
CA ALA A 334 1.26 28.37 -12.98
C ALA A 334 0.85 28.39 -11.50
N GLY A 335 -0.32 27.82 -11.16
CA GLY A 335 -0.76 27.69 -9.77
C GLY A 335 0.19 26.83 -8.94
N TRP A 336 0.63 25.69 -9.47
CA TRP A 336 1.63 24.83 -8.85
C TRP A 336 2.97 25.54 -8.68
N GLN A 337 3.46 26.21 -9.74
CA GLN A 337 4.72 26.96 -9.71
C GLN A 337 4.71 28.07 -8.67
N GLN A 338 3.61 28.82 -8.58
CA GLN A 338 3.48 29.90 -7.59
C GLN A 338 3.50 29.36 -6.16
N CYS A 339 2.82 28.24 -5.90
CA CYS A 339 2.76 27.61 -4.58
C CYS A 339 4.14 27.06 -4.15
N LEU A 340 4.86 26.45 -5.06
CA LEU A 340 6.12 25.75 -4.78
C LEU A 340 7.37 26.63 -5.00
N LYS A 341 7.20 27.88 -5.41
CA LYS A 341 8.32 28.80 -5.67
C LYS A 341 9.29 28.88 -4.50
N GLY A 342 10.57 28.67 -4.77
CA GLY A 342 11.66 28.72 -3.79
C GLY A 342 11.69 27.51 -2.83
N LYS A 343 10.92 26.44 -3.10
CA LYS A 343 10.86 25.26 -2.23
C LYS A 343 11.77 24.14 -2.70
N THR A 344 12.33 23.43 -1.71
CA THR A 344 13.03 22.15 -1.92
C THR A 344 12.22 21.03 -1.28
N LEU A 345 11.83 20.05 -2.10
CA LEU A 345 11.05 18.90 -1.66
C LEU A 345 11.96 17.67 -1.63
N TYR A 346 11.91 16.92 -0.54
CA TYR A 346 12.62 15.66 -0.34
C TYR A 346 11.60 14.55 -0.14
N PHE A 347 11.47 13.67 -1.10
CA PHE A 347 10.58 12.50 -1.02
C PHE A 347 11.36 11.24 -0.73
N MET A 348 10.97 10.52 0.32
CA MET A 348 11.63 9.30 0.76
C MET A 348 10.64 8.18 1.00
N GLY A 349 10.89 7.04 0.39
CA GLY A 349 10.02 5.90 0.63
C GLY A 349 10.01 4.85 -0.46
N ASP A 350 8.83 4.34 -0.75
CA ASP A 350 8.60 3.37 -1.80
C ASP A 350 8.10 4.01 -3.11
N SER A 351 7.65 3.18 -4.06
CA SER A 351 7.17 3.68 -5.35
C SER A 351 5.95 4.59 -5.26
N THR A 352 5.18 4.53 -4.18
CA THR A 352 3.96 5.33 -4.04
C THR A 352 4.24 6.81 -3.74
N ILE A 353 5.40 7.14 -3.16
CA ILE A 353 5.83 8.53 -3.04
C ILE A 353 6.64 8.99 -4.25
N ARG A 354 7.29 8.04 -4.97
CA ARG A 354 7.93 8.38 -6.25
C ARG A 354 6.90 8.90 -7.26
N GLN A 355 5.65 8.43 -7.23
CA GLN A 355 4.56 8.99 -8.05
C GLN A 355 4.35 10.50 -7.80
N TRP A 356 4.58 10.99 -6.57
CA TRP A 356 4.55 12.43 -6.29
C TRP A 356 5.66 13.18 -7.05
N TRP A 357 6.86 12.63 -7.02
CA TRP A 357 7.99 13.17 -7.77
C TRP A 357 7.71 13.17 -9.28
N GLU A 358 7.27 12.05 -9.82
CA GLU A 358 6.95 11.88 -11.24
C GLU A 358 5.87 12.88 -11.70
N HIS A 359 4.83 13.08 -10.89
CA HIS A 359 3.78 14.05 -11.19
C HIS A 359 4.30 15.49 -11.19
N LEU A 360 5.04 15.90 -10.15
CA LEU A 360 5.56 17.26 -10.03
C LEU A 360 6.55 17.58 -11.16
N VAL A 361 7.47 16.66 -11.46
CA VAL A 361 8.43 16.84 -12.57
C VAL A 361 7.70 17.06 -13.89
N ARG A 362 6.67 16.28 -14.13
CA ARG A 362 5.87 16.38 -15.37
C ARG A 362 5.04 17.66 -15.43
N ILE A 363 4.27 18.00 -14.39
CA ILE A 363 3.36 19.17 -14.40
C ILE A 363 4.12 20.48 -14.39
N LEU A 364 5.26 20.55 -13.70
CA LEU A 364 6.13 21.72 -13.64
C LEU A 364 7.09 21.80 -14.82
N LYS A 365 7.19 20.74 -15.65
CA LYS A 365 8.16 20.61 -16.76
C LYS A 365 9.60 20.82 -16.29
N MET A 366 9.95 20.17 -15.19
CA MET A 366 11.27 20.31 -14.58
C MET A 366 12.36 19.62 -15.41
N THR A 367 13.58 20.09 -15.26
CA THR A 367 14.75 19.43 -15.83
C THR A 367 15.29 18.40 -14.84
N GLU A 368 15.37 17.14 -15.28
CA GLU A 368 15.96 16.06 -14.50
C GLU A 368 17.49 16.11 -14.56
N THR A 369 18.15 15.96 -13.42
CA THR A 369 19.60 15.87 -13.33
C THR A 369 20.03 14.41 -13.45
N HIS A 370 20.89 14.12 -14.41
CA HIS A 370 21.48 12.79 -14.55
C HIS A 370 22.42 12.49 -13.36
N ILE A 371 22.12 11.46 -12.60
CA ILE A 371 22.97 10.94 -11.53
C ILE A 371 23.58 9.62 -12.02
N PRO A 372 24.93 9.53 -12.11
CA PRO A 372 25.59 8.34 -12.65
C PRO A 372 25.15 7.06 -11.93
N GLU A 373 24.83 6.03 -12.70
CA GLU A 373 24.40 4.71 -12.24
C GLU A 373 23.11 4.69 -11.38
N ALA A 374 22.45 5.81 -11.14
CA ALA A 374 21.13 5.84 -10.53
C ALA A 374 20.08 5.28 -11.49
N VAL A 375 19.12 4.56 -10.95
CA VAL A 375 18.00 4.01 -11.74
C VAL A 375 16.69 4.66 -11.29
N HIS A 376 15.82 4.95 -12.25
CA HIS A 376 14.57 5.68 -11.99
C HIS A 376 13.70 5.03 -10.90
N ILE A 377 13.67 3.70 -10.84
CA ILE A 377 12.80 2.96 -9.90
C ILE A 377 13.18 3.20 -8.43
N THR A 378 14.45 3.40 -8.14
CA THR A 378 14.96 3.49 -6.76
C THR A 378 15.59 4.84 -6.43
N GLY A 379 15.94 5.62 -7.44
CA GLY A 379 16.70 6.85 -7.28
C GLY A 379 18.17 6.61 -6.87
N PRO A 380 18.86 7.63 -6.39
CA PRO A 380 18.34 8.99 -6.17
C PRO A 380 17.89 9.69 -7.45
N LEU A 381 16.81 10.46 -7.36
CA LEU A 381 16.29 11.29 -8.46
C LEU A 381 16.34 12.75 -8.04
N LEU A 382 16.68 13.61 -8.98
CA LEU A 382 16.76 15.05 -8.75
C LEU A 382 16.21 15.77 -9.98
N ALA A 383 15.31 16.72 -9.75
CA ALA A 383 14.80 17.60 -10.79
C ALA A 383 14.74 19.04 -10.31
N HIS A 384 14.89 19.98 -11.23
CA HIS A 384 14.99 21.40 -10.93
C HIS A 384 14.21 22.27 -11.93
N ASP A 385 13.48 23.26 -11.39
CA ASP A 385 12.91 24.39 -12.14
C ASP A 385 13.69 25.65 -11.76
N PRO A 386 14.68 26.08 -12.58
CA PRO A 386 15.54 27.22 -12.26
C PRO A 386 14.79 28.55 -12.28
N VAL A 387 13.70 28.66 -13.02
CA VAL A 387 12.92 29.90 -13.14
C VAL A 387 12.19 30.21 -11.84
N ASN A 388 11.62 29.18 -11.23
CA ASN A 388 10.88 29.32 -9.98
C ASN A 388 11.70 28.91 -8.75
N ASN A 389 12.97 28.49 -8.94
CA ASN A 389 13.84 27.97 -7.88
C ASN A 389 13.17 26.84 -7.10
N ILE A 390 12.63 25.84 -7.82
CA ILE A 390 12.00 24.65 -7.23
C ILE A 390 12.93 23.47 -7.44
N THR A 391 13.22 22.74 -6.37
CA THR A 391 14.01 21.51 -6.43
C THR A 391 13.19 20.35 -5.85
N VAL A 392 13.17 19.22 -6.54
CA VAL A 392 12.48 18.00 -6.06
C VAL A 392 13.44 16.83 -6.09
N ASN A 393 13.66 16.25 -4.92
CA ASN A 393 14.48 15.07 -4.70
C ASN A 393 13.59 13.86 -4.43
N CYS A 394 13.95 12.67 -4.91
CA CYS A 394 13.30 11.43 -4.54
C CYS A 394 14.32 10.32 -4.34
N ARG A 395 14.14 9.54 -3.28
CA ARG A 395 14.96 8.36 -3.05
C ARG A 395 14.19 7.25 -2.32
N SER A 396 14.58 6.01 -2.59
CA SER A 396 14.05 4.86 -1.90
C SER A 396 14.54 4.76 -0.45
N HIS A 397 13.81 3.97 0.36
CA HIS A 397 14.04 3.82 1.80
C HIS A 397 15.16 2.84 2.19
N GLY A 398 15.92 2.32 1.22
CA GLY A 398 16.93 1.28 1.46
C GLY A 398 16.33 -0.13 1.68
N PRO A 399 17.18 -1.18 1.76
CA PRO A 399 16.72 -2.56 1.96
C PRO A 399 15.93 -2.75 3.28
N PRO A 400 14.93 -3.67 3.30
CA PRO A 400 14.49 -4.52 2.20
C PRO A 400 13.74 -3.72 1.14
N LEU A 401 14.20 -3.73 -0.09
CA LEU A 401 13.64 -2.95 -1.20
C LEU A 401 13.41 -3.85 -2.41
N ARG A 402 12.16 -4.01 -2.82
CA ARG A 402 11.81 -4.75 -4.04
C ARG A 402 12.09 -3.89 -5.26
N CYS A 403 13.19 -4.20 -5.96
CA CYS A 403 13.63 -3.44 -7.12
C CYS A 403 14.43 -4.33 -8.07
N PHE A 404 14.64 -3.82 -9.28
CA PHE A 404 15.68 -4.32 -10.17
C PHE A 404 17.08 -3.96 -9.63
N TRP A 405 18.13 -4.47 -10.30
CA TRP A 405 19.52 -4.25 -9.91
C TRP A 405 19.82 -2.75 -9.75
N THR A 406 20.13 -2.36 -8.52
CA THR A 406 20.47 -1.00 -8.13
C THR A 406 21.79 -0.99 -7.39
N ARG A 407 22.65 -0.04 -7.67
CA ARG A 407 23.91 0.14 -6.95
C ARG A 407 23.67 0.29 -5.44
N THR A 408 24.37 -0.50 -4.63
CA THR A 408 24.18 -0.47 -3.17
C THR A 408 24.53 0.87 -2.54
N PHE A 409 25.49 1.61 -3.10
CA PHE A 409 25.86 2.93 -2.58
C PHE A 409 24.81 4.03 -2.83
N HIS A 410 23.85 3.82 -3.75
CA HIS A 410 22.69 4.70 -3.91
C HIS A 410 21.58 4.42 -2.91
N LEU A 411 21.58 3.26 -2.27
CA LEU A 411 20.55 2.84 -1.34
C LEU A 411 20.88 3.31 0.08
N LYS A 412 20.25 4.40 0.49
CA LYS A 412 20.39 4.97 1.83
C LYS A 412 19.15 4.68 2.66
N PHE A 413 19.32 4.32 3.92
CA PHE A 413 18.20 4.16 4.82
C PHE A 413 17.54 5.50 5.13
N GLY A 414 16.20 5.48 5.29
CA GLY A 414 15.40 6.71 5.44
C GLY A 414 15.85 7.61 6.58
N ALA A 415 16.15 7.05 7.76
CA ALA A 415 16.63 7.84 8.90
C ALA A 415 17.94 8.59 8.59
N ASN A 416 18.91 7.90 7.96
CA ASN A 416 20.18 8.52 7.58
C ASN A 416 19.98 9.62 6.52
N ALA A 417 19.04 9.41 5.59
CA ALA A 417 18.73 10.42 4.58
C ALA A 417 18.07 11.66 5.17
N ILE A 418 17.22 11.49 6.20
CA ILE A 418 16.59 12.61 6.93
C ILE A 418 17.63 13.39 7.74
N ASP A 419 18.59 12.69 8.34
CA ASP A 419 19.65 13.32 9.14
C ASP A 419 20.61 14.22 8.31
N GLU A 420 20.70 13.98 7.00
CA GLU A 420 21.48 14.80 6.06
C GLU A 420 20.75 16.06 5.58
N ILE A 421 19.47 16.22 5.89
CA ILE A 421 18.71 17.42 5.53
C ILE A 421 18.95 18.48 6.60
N ASP A 422 19.50 19.62 6.21
CA ASP A 422 19.68 20.75 7.14
C ASP A 422 18.34 21.25 7.65
N GLY A 423 17.36 21.31 6.77
CA GLY A 423 16.02 21.81 7.03
C GLY A 423 15.92 23.33 6.93
N GLY A 424 14.71 23.84 6.99
CA GLY A 424 14.41 25.25 6.93
C GLY A 424 12.98 25.52 6.47
N PRO A 425 12.57 26.81 6.43
CA PRO A 425 11.18 27.18 6.07
C PRO A 425 10.84 26.90 4.61
N ASN A 426 11.84 26.60 3.80
CA ASN A 426 11.67 26.27 2.39
C ASN A 426 11.76 24.77 2.11
N ASP A 427 12.06 23.96 3.11
CA ASP A 427 12.23 22.53 2.98
C ASP A 427 10.95 21.77 3.35
N VAL A 428 10.57 20.84 2.46
CA VAL A 428 9.42 19.96 2.64
C VAL A 428 9.91 18.51 2.57
N VAL A 429 9.67 17.74 3.61
CA VAL A 429 10.12 16.34 3.69
C VAL A 429 8.90 15.41 3.69
N GLY A 430 8.67 14.73 2.58
CA GLY A 430 7.61 13.74 2.41
C GLY A 430 8.12 12.32 2.63
N ILE A 431 7.43 11.55 3.47
CA ILE A 431 7.87 10.21 3.87
C ILE A 431 6.72 9.22 3.72
N THR A 432 7.00 8.07 3.10
CA THR A 432 6.13 6.89 3.13
C THR A 432 6.96 5.61 3.12
N LEU A 433 6.65 4.69 4.00
CA LEU A 433 7.28 3.37 4.05
C LEU A 433 6.21 2.34 4.38
N TRP A 434 5.79 1.51 3.45
CA TRP A 434 4.85 0.44 3.74
C TRP A 434 4.90 -0.71 2.74
N ALA A 435 4.90 -0.42 1.44
CA ALA A 435 4.67 -1.41 0.40
C ALA A 435 5.67 -2.57 0.41
N HIS A 436 6.92 -2.32 0.76
CA HIS A 436 7.98 -3.33 0.79
C HIS A 436 8.09 -4.04 2.15
N PHE A 437 7.36 -3.58 3.17
CA PHE A 437 7.40 -4.16 4.52
C PHE A 437 6.25 -5.11 4.81
N THR A 438 5.22 -5.14 3.98
CA THR A 438 4.05 -6.01 4.15
C THR A 438 4.39 -7.50 4.23
N SER A 439 5.47 -7.93 3.59
CA SER A 439 5.93 -9.33 3.58
C SER A 439 6.78 -9.74 4.78
N TYR A 440 6.95 -8.85 5.76
CA TYR A 440 7.81 -9.09 6.91
C TYR A 440 7.04 -9.09 8.22
N PRO A 441 7.60 -9.71 9.29
CA PRO A 441 7.08 -9.53 10.63
C PRO A 441 6.99 -8.04 10.98
N LEU A 442 5.90 -7.67 11.66
CA LEU A 442 5.59 -6.28 11.99
C LEU A 442 6.73 -5.57 12.74
N GLU A 443 7.52 -6.32 13.50
CA GLU A 443 8.68 -5.82 14.24
C GLU A 443 9.78 -5.24 13.33
N VAL A 444 9.95 -5.78 12.11
CA VAL A 444 10.92 -5.24 11.14
C VAL A 444 10.50 -3.84 10.68
N TYR A 445 9.21 -3.65 10.44
CA TYR A 445 8.65 -2.35 10.10
C TYR A 445 8.73 -1.37 11.28
N LYS A 446 8.35 -1.84 12.46
CA LYS A 446 8.35 -1.05 13.70
C LYS A 446 9.72 -0.43 13.97
N GLN A 447 10.78 -1.23 14.00
CA GLN A 447 12.15 -0.77 14.23
C GLN A 447 12.59 0.26 13.18
N ARG A 448 12.22 0.05 11.90
CA ARG A 448 12.51 1.00 10.84
C ARG A 448 11.78 2.32 11.04
N MET A 449 10.51 2.29 11.40
CA MET A 449 9.71 3.49 11.60
C MET A 449 10.06 4.23 12.87
N GLU A 450 10.48 3.55 13.94
CA GLU A 450 11.02 4.17 15.16
C GLU A 450 12.29 4.98 14.85
N ALA A 451 13.19 4.45 14.02
CA ALA A 451 14.38 5.17 13.60
C ALA A 451 14.04 6.39 12.71
N VAL A 452 13.08 6.24 11.79
CA VAL A 452 12.59 7.35 10.96
C VAL A 452 11.95 8.43 11.85
N ARG A 453 11.12 8.04 12.82
CA ARG A 453 10.52 8.96 13.78
C ARG A 453 11.59 9.74 14.55
N ALA A 454 12.60 9.05 15.08
CA ALA A 454 13.71 9.69 15.79
C ALA A 454 14.51 10.66 14.90
N ALA A 455 14.71 10.33 13.62
CA ALA A 455 15.35 11.23 12.66
C ALA A 455 14.49 12.47 12.37
N VAL A 456 13.17 12.31 12.25
CA VAL A 456 12.23 13.44 12.13
C VAL A 456 12.27 14.33 13.39
N GLU A 457 12.32 13.75 14.59
CA GLU A 457 12.46 14.51 15.83
C GLU A 457 13.77 15.32 15.86
N ARG A 458 14.89 14.75 15.39
CA ARG A 458 16.16 15.47 15.26
C ARG A 458 16.07 16.60 14.23
N LEU A 459 15.46 16.35 13.08
CA LEU A 459 15.24 17.36 12.06
C LEU A 459 14.40 18.54 12.60
N LEU A 460 13.25 18.25 13.19
CA LEU A 460 12.36 19.29 13.73
C LEU A 460 12.97 20.05 14.93
N ARG A 461 13.89 19.42 15.68
CA ARG A 461 14.63 20.10 16.76
C ARG A 461 15.65 21.10 16.22
N ARG A 462 16.41 20.74 15.14
CA ARG A 462 17.39 21.65 14.53
C ARG A 462 16.77 22.69 13.61
N SER A 463 15.62 22.35 13.01
CA SER A 463 14.93 23.17 12.03
C SER A 463 13.40 23.05 12.19
N PRO A 464 12.82 23.70 13.20
CA PRO A 464 11.39 23.55 13.53
C PRO A 464 10.46 24.09 12.42
N GLU A 465 10.95 24.89 11.50
CA GLU A 465 10.18 25.45 10.39
C GLU A 465 10.05 24.47 9.20
N THR A 466 10.81 23.39 9.18
CA THR A 466 10.73 22.37 8.13
C THR A 466 9.36 21.71 8.14
N LEU A 467 8.71 21.65 6.98
CA LEU A 467 7.44 20.94 6.83
C LEU A 467 7.69 19.45 6.64
N VAL A 468 7.32 18.64 7.63
CA VAL A 468 7.39 17.18 7.52
C VAL A 468 6.00 16.61 7.26
N VAL A 469 5.91 15.74 6.27
CA VAL A 469 4.67 15.13 5.80
C VAL A 469 4.80 13.62 5.77
N ILE A 470 3.87 12.94 6.40
CA ILE A 470 3.76 11.49 6.37
C ILE A 470 2.60 11.11 5.42
N LYS A 471 2.92 10.38 4.36
CA LYS A 471 1.91 9.79 3.49
C LYS A 471 1.53 8.42 4.03
N SER A 472 0.26 8.18 4.27
CA SER A 472 -0.27 6.88 4.67
C SER A 472 -0.12 5.81 3.57
N ALA A 473 -0.36 4.55 3.90
CA ALA A 473 -0.54 3.51 2.90
C ALA A 473 -1.75 3.82 2.01
N ASN A 474 -1.82 3.15 0.85
CA ASN A 474 -3.04 3.17 0.05
C ASN A 474 -3.72 1.80 0.05
N THR A 475 -4.99 1.76 -0.36
CA THR A 475 -5.65 0.50 -0.69
C THR A 475 -5.00 -0.12 -1.93
N SER A 476 -4.95 -1.44 -1.98
CA SER A 476 -4.28 -2.17 -3.04
C SER A 476 -5.06 -3.41 -3.43
N MET A 477 -4.95 -3.81 -4.69
CA MET A 477 -5.35 -5.13 -5.18
C MET A 477 -4.15 -6.07 -5.33
N GLY A 478 -3.08 -5.80 -4.60
CA GLY A 478 -1.87 -6.57 -4.67
C GLY A 478 -2.03 -8.01 -4.20
N ASN A 479 -0.98 -8.80 -4.39
CA ASN A 479 -0.90 -10.15 -3.83
C ASN A 479 -1.03 -10.07 -2.30
N GLU A 480 -1.95 -10.82 -1.74
CA GLU A 480 -2.36 -10.75 -0.34
C GLU A 480 -1.20 -10.97 0.65
N LEU A 481 -0.21 -11.77 0.29
CA LEU A 481 0.99 -12.02 1.10
C LEU A 481 2.08 -10.95 0.93
N ILE A 482 1.97 -10.10 -0.09
CA ILE A 482 3.05 -9.16 -0.46
C ILE A 482 2.62 -7.71 -0.32
N SER A 483 1.35 -7.39 -0.61
CA SER A 483 0.87 -6.01 -0.63
C SER A 483 -0.63 -5.89 -0.43
N GLY A 484 -1.26 -6.85 0.22
CA GLY A 484 -2.71 -6.86 0.45
C GLY A 484 -3.17 -5.75 1.39
N ASP A 485 -4.44 -5.37 1.27
CA ASP A 485 -5.07 -4.28 2.02
C ASP A 485 -4.94 -4.46 3.54
N TRP A 486 -5.12 -5.68 4.05
CA TRP A 486 -5.04 -5.93 5.49
C TRP A 486 -3.64 -5.68 6.06
N LEU A 487 -2.60 -6.16 5.36
CA LEU A 487 -1.21 -5.91 5.76
C LEU A 487 -0.86 -4.42 5.66
N ALA A 488 -1.25 -3.77 4.56
CA ALA A 488 -1.06 -2.34 4.37
C ALA A 488 -1.73 -1.54 5.49
N HIS A 489 -2.97 -1.88 5.84
CA HIS A 489 -3.73 -1.23 6.92
C HIS A 489 -3.08 -1.42 8.30
N LYS A 490 -2.55 -2.63 8.60
CA LYS A 490 -1.80 -2.85 9.86
C LYS A 490 -0.58 -1.96 9.98
N LEU A 491 0.19 -1.83 8.90
CA LEU A 491 1.37 -0.94 8.89
C LEU A 491 0.95 0.52 9.00
N ASP A 492 -0.13 0.91 8.34
CA ASP A 492 -0.68 2.27 8.38
C ASP A 492 -1.12 2.66 9.79
N LEU A 493 -1.87 1.80 10.47
CA LEU A 493 -2.28 2.04 11.86
C LEU A 493 -1.07 2.20 12.80
N MET A 494 -0.04 1.38 12.64
CA MET A 494 1.18 1.48 13.43
C MET A 494 1.91 2.80 13.15
N MET A 495 2.04 3.20 11.90
CA MET A 495 2.66 4.46 11.50
C MET A 495 1.91 5.66 12.09
N ARG A 496 0.58 5.71 11.97
CA ARG A 496 -0.26 6.77 12.56
C ARG A 496 -0.07 6.89 14.05
N GLU A 497 0.00 5.77 14.77
CA GLU A 497 0.25 5.76 16.21
C GLU A 497 1.64 6.30 16.56
N MET A 498 2.67 5.90 15.81
CA MET A 498 4.04 6.35 16.04
C MET A 498 4.22 7.86 15.86
N PHE A 499 3.53 8.47 14.89
CA PHE A 499 3.64 9.90 14.62
C PHE A 499 2.59 10.74 15.35
N ARG A 500 1.73 10.13 16.15
CA ARG A 500 0.72 10.84 16.94
C ARG A 500 1.36 11.87 17.87
N GLY A 501 0.86 13.11 17.83
CA GLY A 501 1.34 14.22 18.66
C GLY A 501 2.63 14.87 18.18
N MET A 502 3.22 14.44 17.07
CA MET A 502 4.33 15.14 16.44
C MET A 502 3.82 16.29 15.54
N ASP A 503 4.65 17.31 15.35
CA ASP A 503 4.36 18.42 14.42
C ASP A 503 4.61 17.99 12.96
N VAL A 504 3.82 17.05 12.50
CA VAL A 504 3.85 16.52 11.13
C VAL A 504 2.46 16.57 10.50
N VAL A 505 2.41 16.63 9.20
CA VAL A 505 1.17 16.55 8.42
C VAL A 505 0.94 15.12 7.96
N LEU A 506 -0.27 14.59 8.15
CA LEU A 506 -0.68 13.31 7.59
C LEU A 506 -1.47 13.53 6.30
N VAL A 507 -0.95 13.03 5.18
CA VAL A 507 -1.71 12.87 3.92
C VAL A 507 -2.35 11.50 3.93
N ASP A 508 -3.67 11.47 4.07
CA ASP A 508 -4.43 10.24 4.24
C ASP A 508 -4.77 9.58 2.88
N ALA A 509 -3.76 9.00 2.25
CA ALA A 509 -3.91 8.28 0.99
C ALA A 509 -4.78 7.03 1.14
N TRP A 510 -4.85 6.41 2.35
CA TRP A 510 -5.74 5.29 2.61
C TRP A 510 -7.20 5.67 2.42
N GLU A 511 -7.62 6.80 2.99
CA GLU A 511 -8.98 7.27 2.79
C GLU A 511 -9.23 7.73 1.36
N MET A 512 -8.29 8.46 0.75
CA MET A 512 -8.43 8.93 -0.63
C MET A 512 -8.62 7.77 -1.61
N THR A 513 -7.85 6.69 -1.44
CA THR A 513 -7.98 5.52 -2.31
C THR A 513 -9.19 4.64 -1.98
N ASN A 514 -9.63 4.59 -0.71
CA ASN A 514 -10.78 3.81 -0.29
C ASN A 514 -12.13 4.49 -0.60
N ALA A 515 -12.17 5.81 -0.59
CA ALA A 515 -13.39 6.58 -0.85
C ALA A 515 -13.77 6.62 -2.34
N GLN A 516 -12.80 6.51 -3.24
CA GLN A 516 -13.04 6.52 -4.68
C GLN A 516 -13.60 5.16 -5.16
N HIS A 517 -14.34 5.15 -6.25
CA HIS A 517 -14.96 3.95 -6.83
C HIS A 517 -14.91 3.90 -8.36
N TRP A 518 -14.31 4.90 -9.01
CA TRP A 518 -14.20 5.02 -10.47
C TRP A 518 -12.87 4.50 -11.03
N HIS A 519 -11.88 4.23 -10.17
CA HIS A 519 -10.66 3.50 -10.51
C HIS A 519 -10.60 2.16 -9.82
N LYS A 520 -9.90 1.22 -10.42
CA LYS A 520 -9.52 -0.02 -9.73
C LYS A 520 -8.54 0.32 -8.61
N ASP A 521 -8.69 -0.39 -7.51
CA ASP A 521 -7.64 -0.36 -6.48
C ASP A 521 -6.32 -0.87 -7.07
N ASP A 522 -5.26 -0.13 -6.88
CA ASP A 522 -3.91 -0.50 -7.28
C ASP A 522 -2.93 0.03 -6.23
N ILE A 523 -1.80 -0.67 -6.05
CA ILE A 523 -0.71 -0.19 -5.20
C ILE A 523 -0.19 1.18 -5.67
N HIS A 524 -0.32 1.45 -6.97
CA HIS A 524 -0.04 2.73 -7.62
C HIS A 524 -1.37 3.39 -8.01
N PRO A 525 -1.93 4.27 -7.17
CA PRO A 525 -3.18 4.95 -7.46
C PRO A 525 -3.16 5.70 -8.79
N ALA A 526 -4.35 5.91 -9.35
CA ALA A 526 -4.50 6.71 -10.56
C ALA A 526 -4.04 8.16 -10.34
N GLU A 527 -3.69 8.81 -11.43
CA GLU A 527 -3.07 10.15 -11.39
C GLU A 527 -3.92 11.21 -10.69
N ASP A 528 -5.23 11.21 -10.88
CA ASP A 528 -6.11 12.16 -10.23
C ASP A 528 -6.10 12.02 -8.69
N ILE A 529 -5.88 10.82 -8.16
CA ILE A 529 -5.70 10.60 -6.73
C ILE A 529 -4.37 11.20 -6.26
N ILE A 530 -3.29 10.97 -7.03
CA ILE A 530 -1.96 11.57 -6.75
C ILE A 530 -2.03 13.10 -6.76
N VAL A 531 -2.80 13.68 -7.68
CA VAL A 531 -3.05 15.13 -7.71
C VAL A 531 -3.69 15.59 -6.40
N HIS A 532 -4.73 14.92 -5.92
CA HIS A 532 -5.41 15.30 -4.69
C HIS A 532 -4.52 15.13 -3.44
N GLU A 533 -3.68 14.09 -3.39
CA GLU A 533 -2.67 13.92 -2.34
C GLU A 533 -1.70 15.12 -2.30
N LEU A 534 -1.19 15.52 -3.47
CA LEU A 534 -0.27 16.66 -3.61
C LEU A 534 -0.95 18.00 -3.38
N GLU A 535 -2.18 18.21 -3.82
CA GLU A 535 -2.98 19.40 -3.54
C GLU A 535 -3.22 19.57 -2.04
N PHE A 536 -3.49 18.47 -1.33
CA PHE A 536 -3.61 18.52 0.11
C PHE A 536 -2.28 18.86 0.79
N LEU A 537 -1.16 18.24 0.38
CA LEU A 537 0.18 18.62 0.82
C LEU A 537 0.44 20.12 0.59
N CYS A 538 0.22 20.61 -0.64
CA CYS A 538 0.45 22.00 -1.01
C CYS A 538 -0.41 22.99 -0.23
N SER A 539 -1.54 22.54 0.31
CA SER A 539 -2.39 23.39 1.15
C SER A 539 -1.70 23.81 2.45
N PHE A 540 -0.68 23.07 2.90
CA PHE A 540 0.15 23.45 4.04
C PHE A 540 1.37 24.30 3.65
N ILE A 541 1.79 24.24 2.39
CA ILE A 541 2.89 25.05 1.86
C ILE A 541 2.40 26.47 1.53
N CYS A 542 1.24 26.56 0.89
CA CYS A 542 0.62 27.83 0.47
C CYS A 542 -0.88 27.85 0.85
N PRO A 543 -1.21 27.97 2.14
CA PRO A 543 -2.60 27.88 2.62
C PRO A 543 -3.49 28.98 2.03
N LEU A 544 -4.82 28.65 1.88
CA LEU A 544 -5.86 29.56 1.39
C LEU A 544 -6.15 30.68 2.36
#